data_6a18b009ff135639488126cf583d02dc
#
_entry.id   6a18b009ff135639488126cf583d02dc
#
_cell.length_a   1.000
_cell.length_b   1.000
_cell.length_c   1.000
_cell.angle_alpha   90.00
_cell.angle_beta   90.00
_cell.angle_gamma   90.00
#
_symmetry.space_group_name_H-M   'P 1'
#
loop_
_entity.id
_entity.type
_entity.pdbx_description
1 polymer ?
#
loop_
_entity_poly.entity_id
_entity_poly.type
_entity_poly.pdbx_seq_one_letter_code
_entity_poly.pdbx_strand_id
1 'polypeptide(L)'
;RKNVEWNGHHFSSLVLDGGHNADALEALALQLEDWQFTNTTVILGMSGDKLQPVLIPMLEKIFRSCALLIACPFDSQRSVKPKELLRFLHVEIGSEKLPKTRTVRGAEEALGLAAESKENPLVVCGSFYLAGEVMQLLSD
;
A
#
# COMPACT_ATOMS: atom_id res chain seq x y z
N ARG A 1 2.46 4.70 -13.22
CA ARG A 1 3.11 4.04 -14.38
C ARG A 1 2.19 2.94 -14.91
N LYS A 2 2.22 2.74 -16.20
CA LYS A 2 1.46 1.69 -16.86
C LYS A 2 2.40 0.67 -17.46
N ASN A 3 1.94 -0.57 -17.53
CA ASN A 3 2.66 -1.67 -18.18
C ASN A 3 4.07 -1.87 -17.61
N VAL A 4 4.11 -2.18 -16.31
CA VAL A 4 5.37 -2.45 -15.61
C VAL A 4 5.58 -3.96 -15.51
N GLU A 5 6.80 -4.41 -15.77
CA GLU A 5 7.15 -5.82 -15.64
C GLU A 5 8.13 -6.04 -14.49
N TRP A 6 7.98 -7.17 -13.81
CA TRP A 6 8.87 -7.59 -12.73
C TRP A 6 8.87 -9.12 -12.65
N ASN A 7 10.04 -9.71 -12.75
CA ASN A 7 10.23 -11.17 -12.69
C ASN A 7 9.25 -11.95 -13.58
N GLY A 8 9.04 -11.47 -14.80
CA GLY A 8 8.11 -12.11 -15.74
C GLY A 8 6.63 -11.79 -15.47
N HIS A 9 6.34 -11.02 -14.45
CA HIS A 9 4.97 -10.60 -14.14
C HIS A 9 4.72 -9.20 -14.71
N HIS A 10 3.50 -8.98 -15.16
CA HIS A 10 3.10 -7.71 -15.78
C HIS A 10 2.06 -7.02 -14.90
N PHE A 11 2.32 -5.76 -14.55
CA PHE A 11 1.36 -4.92 -13.83
C PHE A 11 0.80 -3.89 -14.80
N SER A 12 -0.51 -3.87 -14.97
CA SER A 12 -1.16 -2.94 -15.90
C SER A 12 -1.05 -1.48 -15.45
N SER A 13 -1.13 -1.24 -14.15
CA SER A 13 -1.01 0.08 -13.56
C SER A 13 -0.28 -0.01 -12.23
N LEU A 14 0.64 0.91 -12.02
CA LEU A 14 1.43 0.97 -10.80
C LEU A 14 1.50 2.42 -10.32
N VAL A 15 1.16 2.63 -9.05
CA VAL A 15 1.29 3.92 -8.37
C VAL A 15 2.26 3.75 -7.22
N LEU A 16 3.36 4.49 -7.24
CA LEU A 16 4.31 4.56 -6.14
C LEU A 16 4.17 5.94 -5.49
N ASP A 17 3.73 5.97 -4.25
CA ASP A 17 3.53 7.22 -3.52
C ASP A 17 4.30 7.17 -2.20
N GLY A 18 5.30 8.03 -2.07
CA GLY A 18 6.11 8.13 -0.85
C GLY A 18 5.50 9.00 0.23
N GLY A 19 4.32 9.54 0.02
CA GLY A 19 3.64 10.39 1.00
C GLY A 19 3.25 9.62 2.25
N HIS A 20 3.42 10.28 3.40
CA HIS A 20 3.21 9.64 4.69
C HIS A 20 2.48 10.52 5.70
N ASN A 21 1.97 11.67 5.28
CA ASN A 21 1.18 12.55 6.13
C ASN A 21 -0.25 12.64 5.60
N ALA A 22 -1.12 13.32 6.36
CA ALA A 22 -2.54 13.40 6.02
C ALA A 22 -2.78 14.03 4.65
N ASP A 23 -2.07 15.12 4.34
CA ASP A 23 -2.26 15.82 3.07
C ASP A 23 -1.86 14.95 1.89
N ALA A 24 -0.73 14.25 1.99
CA ALA A 24 -0.25 13.37 0.93
C ALA A 24 -1.18 12.18 0.71
N LEU A 25 -1.67 11.57 1.78
CA LEU A 25 -2.60 10.44 1.67
C LEU A 25 -3.95 10.88 1.13
N GLU A 26 -4.41 12.08 1.49
CA GLU A 26 -5.64 12.61 0.92
C GLU A 26 -5.48 12.87 -0.57
N ALA A 27 -4.35 13.43 -1.00
CA ALA A 27 -4.07 13.66 -2.41
C ALA A 27 -4.06 12.34 -3.18
N LEU A 28 -3.47 11.29 -2.60
CA LEU A 28 -3.49 9.96 -3.21
C LEU A 28 -4.91 9.42 -3.34
N ALA A 29 -5.71 9.53 -2.28
CA ALA A 29 -7.10 9.05 -2.30
C ALA A 29 -7.91 9.73 -3.40
N LEU A 30 -7.76 11.05 -3.54
CA LEU A 30 -8.43 11.82 -4.58
C LEU A 30 -7.95 11.40 -5.98
N GLN A 31 -6.67 11.12 -6.13
CA GLN A 31 -6.11 10.70 -7.40
C GLN A 31 -6.65 9.32 -7.82
N LEU A 32 -6.76 8.39 -6.88
CA LEU A 32 -7.31 7.07 -7.16
C LEU A 32 -8.77 7.15 -7.56
N GLU A 33 -9.52 8.04 -6.91
CA GLU A 33 -10.92 8.29 -7.26
C GLU A 33 -11.03 8.90 -8.66
N ASP A 34 -10.19 9.90 -8.97
CA ASP A 34 -10.17 10.56 -10.27
C ASP A 34 -9.84 9.58 -11.39
N TRP A 35 -8.91 8.67 -11.15
CA TRP A 35 -8.57 7.62 -12.11
C TRP A 35 -9.60 6.49 -12.17
N GLN A 36 -10.59 6.50 -11.29
CA GLN A 36 -11.63 5.47 -11.20
C GLN A 36 -11.07 4.07 -10.99
N PHE A 37 -10.00 3.97 -10.21
CA PHE A 37 -9.42 2.69 -9.87
C PHE A 37 -10.38 1.86 -9.00
N THR A 38 -10.52 0.59 -9.34
CA THR A 38 -11.31 -0.38 -8.58
C THR A 38 -10.50 -1.64 -8.38
N ASN A 39 -10.82 -2.39 -7.34
CA ASN A 39 -10.15 -3.66 -7.03
C ASN A 39 -8.63 -3.53 -6.96
N THR A 40 -8.15 -2.45 -6.33
CA THR A 40 -6.71 -2.23 -6.22
C THR A 40 -6.08 -3.24 -5.26
N THR A 41 -4.79 -3.51 -5.49
CA THR A 41 -3.94 -4.14 -4.49
C THR A 41 -3.10 -3.02 -3.89
N VAL A 42 -3.18 -2.86 -2.57
CA VAL A 42 -2.43 -1.81 -1.87
C VAL A 42 -1.34 -2.45 -1.02
N ILE A 43 -0.10 -2.04 -1.26
CA ILE A 43 1.02 -2.38 -0.38
C ILE A 43 1.24 -1.17 0.51
N LEU A 44 1.01 -1.34 1.81
CA LEU A 44 1.08 -0.27 2.79
C LEU A 44 2.18 -0.54 3.81
N GLY A 45 3.07 0.42 3.97
CA GLY A 45 4.06 0.41 5.05
C GLY A 45 4.07 1.77 5.70
N MET A 46 4.25 1.83 7.02
CA MET A 46 4.24 3.10 7.73
C MET A 46 5.32 3.14 8.81
N SER A 47 5.80 4.33 9.10
CA SER A 47 6.67 4.58 10.24
C SER A 47 5.83 4.67 11.50
N GLY A 48 6.40 4.22 12.64
CA GLY A 48 5.68 4.20 13.91
C GLY A 48 5.21 5.58 14.36
N ASP A 49 6.01 6.61 14.12
CA ASP A 49 5.67 7.98 14.47
C ASP A 49 4.55 8.57 13.60
N LYS A 50 4.23 7.92 12.49
CA LYS A 50 3.16 8.34 11.59
C LYS A 50 1.86 7.56 11.80
N LEU A 51 1.88 6.54 12.66
CA LEU A 51 0.71 5.69 12.89
C LEU A 51 -0.23 6.36 13.89
N GLN A 52 -0.99 7.33 13.40
CA GLN A 52 -1.86 8.18 14.22
C GLN A 52 -3.29 8.17 13.68
N PRO A 53 -4.29 8.28 14.58
CA PRO A 53 -5.71 8.27 14.17
C PRO A 53 -6.08 9.33 13.14
N VAL A 54 -5.33 10.44 13.07
CA VAL A 54 -5.61 11.51 12.11
C VAL A 54 -5.52 11.03 10.66
N LEU A 55 -4.76 9.95 10.39
CA LEU A 55 -4.60 9.40 9.05
C LEU A 55 -5.76 8.49 8.63
N ILE A 56 -6.58 8.06 9.59
CA ILE A 56 -7.62 7.06 9.33
C ILE A 56 -8.62 7.47 8.25
N PRO A 57 -9.17 8.70 8.25
CA PRO A 57 -10.11 9.07 7.19
C PRO A 57 -9.52 8.96 5.78
N MET A 58 -8.25 9.29 5.61
CA MET A 58 -7.58 9.20 4.32
C MET A 58 -7.34 7.75 3.92
N LEU A 59 -6.91 6.93 4.88
CA LEU A 59 -6.71 5.50 4.63
C LEU A 59 -8.03 4.82 4.29
N GLU A 60 -9.12 5.16 4.96
CA GLU A 60 -10.43 4.61 4.61
C GLU A 60 -10.81 4.93 3.18
N LYS A 61 -10.54 6.15 2.71
CA LYS A 61 -10.81 6.53 1.32
C LYS A 61 -9.98 5.69 0.34
N ILE A 62 -8.72 5.45 0.65
CA ILE A 62 -7.84 4.62 -0.19
C ILE A 62 -8.37 3.18 -0.22
N PHE A 63 -8.84 2.67 0.91
CA PHE A 63 -9.30 1.28 1.01
C PHE A 63 -10.66 1.03 0.36
N ARG A 64 -11.45 2.07 0.05
CA ARG A 64 -12.76 1.89 -0.59
C ARG A 64 -12.70 1.12 -1.90
N SER A 65 -11.63 1.31 -2.66
CA SER A 65 -11.45 0.63 -3.95
C SER A 65 -10.48 -0.55 -3.85
N CYS A 66 -10.08 -0.92 -2.65
CA CYS A 66 -9.04 -1.92 -2.44
C CYS A 66 -9.63 -3.32 -2.25
N ALA A 67 -9.15 -4.28 -3.02
CA ALA A 67 -9.52 -5.67 -2.89
C ALA A 67 -8.57 -6.44 -1.98
N LEU A 68 -7.29 -6.06 -1.96
CA LEU A 68 -6.27 -6.73 -1.15
C LEU A 68 -5.33 -5.68 -0.56
N LEU A 69 -5.20 -5.71 0.76
CA LEU A 69 -4.29 -4.85 1.50
C LEU A 69 -3.12 -5.68 2.03
N ILE A 70 -1.92 -5.34 1.61
CA ILE A 70 -0.70 -6.03 2.03
C ILE A 70 0.07 -5.10 2.97
N ALA A 71 0.16 -5.48 4.24
CA ALA A 71 0.95 -4.75 5.21
C ALA A 71 2.41 -5.19 5.08
N CYS A 72 3.29 -4.25 4.79
CA CYS A 72 4.67 -4.52 4.41
C CYS A 72 5.64 -3.70 5.25
N PRO A 73 6.66 -4.32 5.84
CA PRO A 73 7.71 -3.56 6.51
C PRO A 73 8.72 -3.05 5.48
N PHE A 74 9.56 -2.13 5.90
CA PHE A 74 10.68 -1.64 5.09
C PHE A 74 11.93 -1.56 5.95
N ASP A 75 13.08 -1.44 5.32
CA ASP A 75 14.37 -1.47 5.99
C ASP A 75 14.66 -0.14 6.70
N SER A 76 14.11 -0.01 7.91
CA SER A 76 14.30 1.13 8.80
C SER A 76 13.84 0.74 10.19
N GLN A 77 14.52 1.27 11.20
CA GLN A 77 14.11 1.06 12.59
C GLN A 77 12.74 1.66 12.88
N ARG A 78 12.28 2.60 12.05
CA ARG A 78 10.99 3.26 12.21
C ARG A 78 9.83 2.45 11.62
N SER A 79 10.13 1.41 10.85
CA SER A 79 9.10 0.60 10.20
C SER A 79 8.21 -0.09 11.23
N VAL A 80 6.91 0.09 11.10
CA VAL A 80 5.93 -0.61 11.92
C VAL A 80 5.86 -2.05 11.44
N LYS A 81 5.83 -3.00 12.38
CA LYS A 81 5.66 -4.41 12.04
C LYS A 81 4.29 -4.61 11.39
N PRO A 82 4.20 -5.43 10.34
CA PRO A 82 2.94 -5.64 9.64
C PRO A 82 1.75 -6.01 10.53
N LYS A 83 1.97 -6.88 11.53
CA LYS A 83 0.91 -7.27 12.45
C LYS A 83 0.41 -6.11 13.29
N GLU A 84 1.32 -5.24 13.71
CA GLU A 84 0.97 -4.05 14.49
C GLU A 84 0.20 -3.05 13.63
N LEU A 85 0.60 -2.90 12.37
CA LEU A 85 -0.10 -2.04 11.43
C LEU A 85 -1.53 -2.52 11.23
N LEU A 86 -1.73 -3.81 10.99
CA LEU A 86 -3.06 -4.35 10.82
C LEU A 86 -3.90 -4.25 12.08
N ARG A 87 -3.29 -4.45 13.26
CA ARG A 87 -4.00 -4.29 14.53
C ARG A 87 -4.52 -2.86 14.68
N PHE A 88 -3.68 -1.88 14.37
CA PHE A 88 -4.09 -0.48 14.41
C PHE A 88 -5.29 -0.22 13.48
N LEU A 89 -5.23 -0.72 12.26
CA LEU A 89 -6.30 -0.55 11.30
C LEU A 89 -7.59 -1.26 11.74
N HIS A 90 -7.48 -2.45 12.31
CA HIS A 90 -8.65 -3.18 12.83
C HIS A 90 -9.32 -2.42 13.98
N VAL A 91 -8.52 -1.83 14.86
CA VAL A 91 -9.07 -1.06 16.00
C VAL A 91 -9.72 0.22 15.51
N GLU A 92 -9.09 0.95 14.61
CA GLU A 92 -9.55 2.28 14.21
C GLU A 92 -10.62 2.26 13.11
N ILE A 93 -10.58 1.29 12.21
CA ILE A 93 -11.52 1.20 11.09
C ILE A 93 -12.58 0.13 11.32
N GLY A 94 -12.17 -0.99 11.88
CA GLY A 94 -13.03 -2.15 12.07
C GLY A 94 -12.86 -3.19 10.97
N SER A 95 -12.91 -4.46 11.37
CA SER A 95 -12.66 -5.58 10.44
C SER A 95 -13.64 -5.62 9.28
N GLU A 96 -14.87 -5.15 9.49
CA GLU A 96 -15.91 -5.19 8.47
C GLU A 96 -15.65 -4.24 7.31
N LYS A 97 -14.93 -3.14 7.57
CA LYS A 97 -14.66 -2.13 6.56
C LYS A 97 -13.29 -2.30 5.90
N LEU A 98 -12.47 -3.20 6.43
CA LEU A 98 -11.16 -3.45 5.84
C LEU A 98 -11.29 -4.42 4.66
N PRO A 99 -10.49 -4.25 3.61
CA PRO A 99 -10.41 -5.26 2.56
C PRO A 99 -9.75 -6.53 3.09
N LYS A 100 -9.62 -7.54 2.25
CA LYS A 100 -8.83 -8.72 2.58
C LYS A 100 -7.40 -8.28 2.88
N THR A 101 -6.80 -8.80 3.94
CA THR A 101 -5.47 -8.37 4.39
C THR A 101 -4.47 -9.51 4.39
N ARG A 102 -3.21 -9.17 4.14
CA ARG A 102 -2.08 -10.09 4.22
C ARG A 102 -0.89 -9.38 4.85
N THR A 103 -0.03 -10.13 5.49
CA THR A 103 1.26 -9.62 5.98
C THR A 103 2.38 -10.28 5.21
N VAL A 104 3.48 -9.55 5.02
CA VAL A 104 4.67 -10.03 4.33
C VAL A 104 5.92 -9.63 5.09
N ARG A 105 7.05 -10.18 4.71
CA ARG A 105 8.34 -9.91 5.35
C ARG A 105 9.11 -8.77 4.70
N GLY A 106 8.73 -8.39 3.50
CA GLY A 106 9.38 -7.30 2.77
C GLY A 106 8.78 -7.05 1.40
N ALA A 107 9.33 -6.08 0.72
CA ALA A 107 8.81 -5.60 -0.57
C ALA A 107 8.80 -6.68 -1.65
N GLU A 108 9.81 -7.55 -1.69
CA GLU A 108 9.87 -8.61 -2.71
C GLU A 108 8.69 -9.58 -2.57
N GLU A 109 8.41 -10.03 -1.34
CA GLU A 109 7.28 -10.90 -1.08
C GLU A 109 5.96 -10.19 -1.39
N ALA A 110 5.86 -8.90 -1.07
CA ALA A 110 4.69 -8.11 -1.37
C ALA A 110 4.42 -8.04 -2.87
N LEU A 111 5.45 -7.81 -3.66
CA LEU A 111 5.32 -7.79 -5.13
C LEU A 111 4.90 -9.16 -5.66
N GLY A 112 5.43 -10.23 -5.07
CA GLY A 112 5.04 -11.59 -5.46
C GLY A 112 3.56 -11.87 -5.23
N LEU A 113 3.02 -11.42 -4.09
CA LEU A 113 1.59 -11.54 -3.81
C LEU A 113 0.76 -10.67 -4.75
N ALA A 114 1.21 -9.44 -4.99
CA ALA A 114 0.51 -8.53 -5.90
C ALA A 114 0.46 -9.09 -7.32
N ALA A 115 1.51 -9.81 -7.73
CA ALA A 115 1.57 -10.42 -9.06
C ALA A 115 0.52 -11.49 -9.29
N GLU A 116 -0.03 -12.09 -8.23
CA GLU A 116 -1.12 -13.07 -8.36
C GLU A 116 -2.41 -12.41 -8.84
N SER A 117 -2.52 -11.09 -8.67
CA SER A 117 -3.68 -10.30 -9.11
C SER A 117 -3.20 -9.18 -10.03
N LYS A 118 -2.35 -9.52 -10.99
CA LYS A 118 -1.63 -8.57 -11.83
C LYS A 118 -2.51 -7.65 -12.68
N GLU A 119 -3.77 -8.02 -12.88
CA GLU A 119 -4.71 -7.19 -13.61
C GLU A 119 -5.26 -6.04 -12.76
N ASN A 120 -5.13 -6.15 -11.44
CA ASN A 120 -5.56 -5.10 -10.54
C ASN A 120 -4.49 -4.01 -10.48
N PRO A 121 -4.90 -2.74 -10.39
CA PRO A 121 -3.92 -1.68 -10.18
C PRO A 121 -3.17 -1.91 -8.88
N LEU A 122 -1.86 -1.70 -8.91
CA LEU A 122 -1.00 -1.84 -7.72
C LEU A 122 -0.67 -0.44 -7.18
N VAL A 123 -0.96 -0.23 -5.92
CA VAL A 123 -0.68 1.03 -5.23
C VAL A 123 0.27 0.74 -4.07
N VAL A 124 1.40 1.43 -4.03
CA VAL A 124 2.37 1.33 -2.93
C VAL A 124 2.39 2.68 -2.24
N CYS A 125 2.11 2.70 -0.94
CA CYS A 125 1.99 3.97 -0.22
C CYS A 125 2.33 3.87 1.25
N GLY A 126 2.36 5.03 1.91
CA GLY A 126 2.54 5.16 3.35
C GLY A 126 3.96 5.44 3.80
N SER A 127 4.95 5.14 2.97
CA SER A 127 6.36 5.32 3.33
C SER A 127 7.21 5.63 2.11
N PHE A 128 8.03 6.66 2.25
CA PHE A 128 9.04 6.99 1.25
C PHE A 128 10.06 5.84 1.10
N TYR A 129 10.43 5.22 2.23
CA TYR A 129 11.39 4.10 2.21
C TYR A 129 10.82 2.89 1.47
N LEU A 130 9.57 2.55 1.74
CA LEU A 130 8.93 1.42 1.06
C LEU A 130 8.83 1.66 -0.45
N ALA A 131 8.40 2.85 -0.84
CA ALA A 131 8.32 3.20 -2.26
C ALA A 131 9.68 3.08 -2.93
N GLY A 132 10.74 3.51 -2.25
CA GLY A 132 12.11 3.39 -2.74
C GLY A 132 12.55 1.95 -2.93
N GLU A 133 12.23 1.07 -1.97
CA GLU A 133 12.57 -0.35 -2.07
C GLU A 133 11.85 -1.02 -3.23
N VAL A 134 10.57 -0.72 -3.41
CA VAL A 134 9.81 -1.27 -4.54
C VAL A 134 10.38 -0.76 -5.86
N MET A 135 10.68 0.53 -5.94
CA MET A 135 11.28 1.12 -7.14
C MET A 135 12.59 0.43 -7.49
N GLN A 136 13.43 0.14 -6.49
CA GLN A 136 14.71 -0.55 -6.69
C GLN A 136 14.50 -1.93 -7.28
N LEU A 137 13.55 -2.70 -6.73
CA LEU A 137 13.24 -4.04 -7.25
C LEU A 137 12.75 -4.00 -8.69
N LEU A 138 11.95 -3.00 -9.03
CA LEU A 138 11.41 -2.87 -10.38
C LEU A 138 12.45 -2.39 -11.39
N SER A 139 13.54 -1.78 -10.93
CA SER A 139 14.60 -1.27 -11.78
C SER A 139 15.64 -2.33 -12.14
N ASP A 140 15.69 -3.41 -11.37
CA ASP A 140 16.65 -4.50 -11.57
C ASP A 140 16.15 -5.56 -12.61
#